data_d12995aecc18e6c99e6472dac6679889
#
_entry.id   d12995aecc18e6c99e6472dac6679889
#
_cell.length_a   1.000
_cell.length_b   1.000
_cell.length_c   1.000
_cell.angle_alpha   90.00
_cell.angle_beta   90.00
_cell.angle_gamma   90.00
#
_symmetry.space_group_name_H-M   'P 1'
#
loop_
_entity.id
_entity.type
_entity.pdbx_description
1 polymer ?
#
loop_
_entity_poly.entity_id
_entity_poly.type
_entity_poly.pdbx_seq_one_letter_code
_entity_poly.pdbx_strand_id
1 'polypeptide(L)'
;MTGIELLIMPKRLSAKVKDDWLGHCGWCNRRIDEEGERLAIKARFRDQKEYRKNEGRVVSFTLADAGRTVMAYVVTRDSPAKKEGKEVIFQVCSDRCGDELTLAMNKEMNLLK
;
A
#
# COMPACT_ATOMS: atom_id res chain seq x y z
N MET A 1 0.72 -12.12 -15.24
CA MET A 1 0.31 -11.80 -14.00
C MET A 1 0.20 -10.35 -13.74
N THR A 2 -0.58 -10.09 -12.97
CA THR A 2 -0.97 -8.75 -12.81
C THR A 2 -0.80 -8.31 -11.39
N GLY A 3 -0.17 -7.24 -11.17
CA GLY A 3 -0.16 -6.57 -9.90
C GLY A 3 -1.48 -5.85 -9.70
N ILE A 4 -1.65 -5.31 -8.51
CA ILE A 4 -2.78 -4.46 -8.22
C ILE A 4 -2.55 -3.11 -8.90
N GLU A 5 -3.53 -2.65 -9.66
CA GLU A 5 -3.48 -1.33 -10.28
C GLU A 5 -4.46 -0.41 -9.57
N LEU A 6 -3.94 0.64 -8.94
CA LEU A 6 -4.73 1.51 -8.09
C LEU A 6 -5.50 2.56 -8.86
N LEU A 7 -6.81 2.59 -8.67
CA LEU A 7 -7.72 3.57 -9.25
C LEU A 7 -8.18 4.59 -8.22
N ILE A 8 -7.97 4.29 -6.93
CA ILE A 8 -8.38 5.19 -5.85
C ILE A 8 -7.29 6.23 -5.57
N MET A 9 -7.73 7.38 -5.08
CA MET A 9 -6.82 8.48 -4.76
C MET A 9 -6.23 8.30 -3.37
N PRO A 10 -4.91 8.42 -3.23
CA PRO A 10 -4.29 8.33 -1.92
C PRO A 10 -4.43 9.64 -1.16
N LYS A 11 -4.48 9.54 0.16
CA LYS A 11 -4.39 10.69 1.04
C LYS A 11 -2.96 10.78 1.55
N ARG A 12 -2.33 11.94 1.37
CA ARG A 12 -0.98 12.17 1.82
C ARG A 12 -0.94 12.28 3.34
N LEU A 13 0.03 11.59 3.97
CA LEU A 13 0.20 11.60 5.41
C LEU A 13 1.44 12.39 5.82
N SER A 14 1.51 12.78 7.10
CA SER A 14 2.67 13.46 7.65
C SER A 14 3.89 12.56 7.59
N ALA A 15 5.08 13.15 7.41
CA ALA A 15 6.34 12.40 7.39
C ALA A 15 6.58 11.61 8.68
N LYS A 16 6.00 12.03 9.80
CA LYS A 16 6.12 11.35 11.09
C LYS A 16 5.45 9.98 11.10
N VAL A 17 4.51 9.73 10.19
CA VAL A 17 3.76 8.47 10.12
C VAL A 17 4.59 7.34 9.53
N LYS A 18 5.73 7.65 8.91
CA LYS A 18 6.56 6.62 8.28
C LYS A 18 7.01 5.55 9.29
N ASP A 19 7.38 5.96 10.50
CA ASP A 19 7.80 5.02 11.54
C ASP A 19 6.62 4.14 11.97
N ASP A 20 5.43 4.70 12.06
CA ASP A 20 4.23 3.93 12.38
C ASP A 20 3.93 2.92 11.28
N TRP A 21 4.08 3.33 10.01
CA TRP A 21 3.89 2.43 8.89
C TRP A 21 4.85 1.24 8.96
N LEU A 22 6.12 1.50 9.29
CA LEU A 22 7.15 0.45 9.38
C LEU A 22 6.91 -0.50 10.54
N GLY A 23 6.26 -0.03 11.60
CA GLY A 23 6.06 -0.81 12.81
C GLY A 23 4.73 -1.56 12.89
N HIS A 24 3.86 -1.41 11.90
CA HIS A 24 2.50 -1.99 11.98
C HIS A 24 2.09 -2.65 10.68
N CYS A 25 1.23 -3.66 10.80
CA CYS A 25 0.60 -4.29 9.66
C CYS A 25 -0.38 -3.32 9.00
N GLY A 26 -0.29 -3.17 7.68
CA GLY A 26 -1.17 -2.27 6.93
C GLY A 26 -2.62 -2.74 6.86
N TRP A 27 -2.91 -3.98 7.25
CA TRP A 27 -4.25 -4.54 7.22
C TRP A 27 -4.89 -4.66 8.60
N CYS A 28 -4.27 -5.41 9.50
CA CYS A 28 -4.86 -5.64 10.82
C CYS A 28 -4.39 -4.64 11.87
N ASN A 29 -3.43 -3.79 11.53
CA ASN A 29 -2.85 -2.78 12.40
C ASN A 29 -2.08 -3.36 13.59
N ARG A 30 -1.76 -4.63 13.56
CA ARG A 30 -0.97 -5.28 14.61
C ARG A 30 0.46 -4.78 14.55
N ARG A 31 1.06 -4.56 15.71
CA ARG A 31 2.46 -4.17 15.77
C ARG A 31 3.35 -5.32 15.30
N ILE A 32 4.33 -5.01 14.46
CA ILE A 32 5.29 -5.98 13.95
C ILE A 32 6.62 -5.72 14.63
N ASP A 33 7.13 -6.73 15.36
CA ASP A 33 8.43 -6.63 16.02
C ASP A 33 9.55 -6.60 14.97
N GLU A 34 10.70 -6.04 15.33
CA GLU A 34 11.84 -5.95 14.41
C GLU A 34 12.23 -7.30 13.82
N GLU A 35 12.12 -8.36 14.62
CA GLU A 35 12.43 -9.73 14.19
C GLU A 35 11.22 -10.44 13.61
N GLY A 36 10.06 -9.79 13.61
CA GLY A 36 8.84 -10.38 13.10
C GLY A 36 8.84 -10.46 11.58
N GLU A 37 8.08 -11.42 11.07
CA GLU A 37 7.93 -11.60 9.63
C GLU A 37 7.18 -10.42 9.03
N ARG A 38 7.70 -9.91 7.93
CA ARG A 38 7.11 -8.81 7.18
C ARG A 38 6.97 -9.21 5.73
N LEU A 39 5.76 -9.09 5.22
CA LEU A 39 5.47 -9.38 3.83
C LEU A 39 5.05 -8.10 3.13
N ALA A 40 5.35 -8.01 1.87
CA ALA A 40 5.04 -6.82 1.08
C ALA A 40 4.03 -7.17 0.00
N ILE A 41 2.94 -6.40 -0.03
CA ILE A 41 1.98 -6.45 -1.14
C ILE A 41 2.29 -5.24 -2.01
N LYS A 42 2.50 -5.45 -3.30
CA LYS A 42 2.99 -4.44 -4.22
C LYS A 42 1.91 -4.05 -5.21
N ALA A 43 1.86 -2.76 -5.52
CA ALA A 43 0.86 -2.22 -6.43
C ALA A 43 1.46 -1.10 -7.27
N ARG A 44 0.70 -0.62 -8.24
CA ARG A 44 1.10 0.52 -9.06
C ARG A 44 -0.11 1.42 -9.28
N PHE A 45 0.15 2.69 -9.54
CA PHE A 45 -0.91 3.64 -9.85
C PHE A 45 -1.29 3.53 -11.31
N ARG A 46 -2.59 3.60 -11.58
CA ARG A 46 -3.05 3.75 -12.94
C ARG A 46 -2.75 5.15 -13.45
N ASP A 47 -2.99 6.16 -12.61
CA ASP A 47 -2.67 7.56 -12.92
C ASP A 47 -1.25 7.87 -12.47
N GLN A 48 -0.35 8.01 -13.42
CA GLN A 48 1.06 8.28 -13.12
C GLN A 48 1.29 9.68 -12.53
N LYS A 49 0.35 10.58 -12.69
CA LYS A 49 0.43 11.89 -12.03
C LYS A 49 0.29 11.71 -10.53
N GLU A 50 -0.58 10.80 -10.09
CA GLU A 50 -0.74 10.50 -8.67
C GLU A 50 0.51 9.85 -8.10
N TYR A 51 1.16 8.98 -8.86
CA TYR A 51 2.44 8.41 -8.44
C TYR A 51 3.46 9.52 -8.18
N ARG A 52 3.65 10.40 -9.16
CA ARG A 52 4.65 11.46 -9.06
C ARG A 52 4.41 12.42 -7.90
N LYS A 53 3.14 12.72 -7.60
CA LYS A 53 2.78 13.59 -6.49
C LYS A 53 3.14 13.01 -5.13
N ASN A 54 3.12 11.70 -5.02
CA ASN A 54 3.22 11.00 -3.73
C ASN A 54 4.53 10.23 -3.56
N GLU A 55 5.40 10.31 -4.54
CA GLU A 55 6.69 9.65 -4.54
C GLU A 55 7.48 9.92 -3.25
N GLY A 56 7.97 8.85 -2.61
CA GLY A 56 8.76 8.95 -1.38
C GLY A 56 7.96 9.22 -0.13
N ARG A 57 6.63 9.10 -0.18
CA ARG A 57 5.77 9.40 0.96
C ARG A 57 4.95 8.20 1.40
N VAL A 58 4.56 8.20 2.67
CA VAL A 58 3.54 7.29 3.17
C VAL A 58 2.19 7.93 2.89
N VAL A 59 1.28 7.14 2.37
CA VAL A 59 -0.07 7.58 2.02
C VAL A 59 -1.08 6.61 2.61
N SER A 60 -2.35 7.01 2.65
CA SER A 60 -3.43 6.12 3.04
C SER A 60 -4.44 5.99 1.91
N PHE A 61 -5.05 4.82 1.83
CA PHE A 61 -6.14 4.57 0.89
C PHE A 61 -7.36 4.14 1.71
N THR A 62 -8.50 4.75 1.43
CA THR A 62 -9.75 4.37 2.08
C THR A 62 -10.47 3.35 1.21
N LEU A 63 -10.70 2.18 1.78
CA LEU A 63 -11.41 1.10 1.10
C LEU A 63 -12.85 1.10 1.62
N ALA A 64 -13.73 1.78 0.87
CA ALA A 64 -15.11 2.01 1.31
C ALA A 64 -15.86 0.69 1.53
N ASP A 65 -15.69 -0.28 0.63
CA ASP A 65 -16.36 -1.57 0.75
C ASP A 65 -15.91 -2.33 2.00
N ALA A 66 -14.63 -2.30 2.31
CA ALA A 66 -14.10 -2.98 3.49
C ALA A 66 -14.27 -2.18 4.78
N GLY A 67 -14.62 -0.90 4.67
CA GLY A 67 -14.76 -0.03 5.82
C GLY A 67 -13.43 0.24 6.53
N ARG A 68 -12.33 0.26 5.78
CA ARG A 68 -10.98 0.42 6.35
C ARG A 68 -10.16 1.44 5.60
N THR A 69 -9.19 2.00 6.33
CA THR A 69 -8.13 2.82 5.73
C THR A 69 -6.83 2.06 5.89
N VAL A 70 -6.07 1.91 4.81
CA VAL A 70 -4.80 1.20 4.83
C VAL A 70 -3.67 2.14 4.46
N MET A 71 -2.51 1.96 5.08
CA MET A 71 -1.34 2.78 4.79
C MET A 71 -0.38 2.06 3.86
N ALA A 72 0.34 2.84 3.04
CA ALA A 72 1.32 2.30 2.11
C ALA A 72 2.44 3.30 1.88
N TYR A 73 3.57 2.81 1.42
CA TYR A 73 4.69 3.64 1.04
C TYR A 73 4.78 3.72 -0.48
N VAL A 74 4.93 4.94 -1.01
CA VAL A 74 5.12 5.16 -2.45
C VAL A 74 6.61 5.28 -2.70
N VAL A 75 7.17 4.36 -3.47
CA VAL A 75 8.62 4.31 -3.70
C VAL A 75 9.08 5.43 -4.60
N THR A 76 10.36 5.80 -4.49
CA THR A 76 10.94 6.82 -5.35
C THR A 76 11.24 6.26 -6.74
N ARG A 77 11.30 7.16 -7.73
CA ARG A 77 11.50 6.75 -9.14
C ARG A 77 12.85 6.10 -9.40
N ASP A 78 13.82 6.33 -8.55
CA ASP A 78 15.15 5.73 -8.69
C ASP A 78 15.33 4.45 -7.86
N SER A 79 14.27 3.99 -7.20
CA SER A 79 14.35 2.78 -6.38
C SER A 79 14.37 1.51 -7.23
N PRO A 80 14.97 0.42 -6.71
CA PRO A 80 14.91 -0.88 -7.39
C PRO A 80 13.48 -1.37 -7.62
N ALA A 81 12.59 -1.11 -6.66
CA ALA A 81 11.18 -1.52 -6.79
C ALA A 81 10.50 -0.86 -7.99
N LYS A 82 10.76 0.44 -8.20
CA LYS A 82 10.18 1.15 -9.33
C LYS A 82 10.71 0.60 -10.66
N LYS A 83 11.96 0.21 -10.72
CA LYS A 83 12.55 -0.40 -11.92
C LYS A 83 11.88 -1.71 -12.27
N GLU A 84 11.31 -2.40 -11.28
CA GLU A 84 10.55 -3.63 -11.47
C GLU A 84 9.07 -3.36 -11.75
N GLY A 85 8.67 -2.11 -11.86
CA GLY A 85 7.29 -1.73 -12.14
C GLY A 85 6.39 -1.67 -10.91
N LYS A 86 6.98 -1.61 -9.72
CA LYS A 86 6.24 -1.57 -8.45
C LYS A 86 6.36 -0.18 -7.86
N GLU A 87 5.22 0.41 -7.53
CA GLU A 87 5.17 1.82 -7.13
C GLU A 87 4.70 2.03 -5.70
N VAL A 88 3.89 1.11 -5.18
CA VAL A 88 3.30 1.22 -3.85
C VAL A 88 3.51 -0.08 -3.10
N ILE A 89 3.91 0.03 -1.84
CA ILE A 89 4.17 -1.14 -1.00
C ILE A 89 3.29 -1.07 0.24
N PHE A 90 2.47 -2.11 0.44
CA PHE A 90 1.72 -2.31 1.66
C PHE A 90 2.45 -3.36 2.49
N GLN A 91 2.72 -3.06 3.74
CA GLN A 91 3.38 -4.00 4.63
C GLN A 91 2.36 -4.74 5.49
N VAL A 92 2.46 -6.05 5.53
CA VAL A 92 1.54 -6.88 6.31
C VAL A 92 2.32 -7.87 7.18
N CYS A 93 1.66 -8.39 8.22
CA CYS A 93 2.32 -9.24 9.20
C CYS A 93 2.28 -10.73 8.86
N SER A 94 1.45 -11.13 7.90
CA SER A 94 1.29 -12.55 7.54
C SER A 94 0.69 -12.69 6.15
N ASP A 95 0.76 -13.91 5.61
CA ASP A 95 0.12 -14.25 4.34
C ASP A 95 -1.39 -14.01 4.40
N ARG A 96 -2.00 -14.34 5.54
CA ARG A 96 -3.43 -14.12 5.72
C ARG A 96 -3.81 -12.66 5.55
N CYS A 97 -3.08 -11.76 6.21
CA CYS A 97 -3.33 -10.33 6.08
C CYS A 97 -3.09 -9.85 4.66
N GLY A 98 -2.05 -10.38 4.00
CA GLY A 98 -1.77 -10.07 2.61
C GLY A 98 -2.89 -10.49 1.68
N ASP A 99 -3.43 -11.69 1.88
CA ASP A 99 -4.54 -12.19 1.06
C ASP A 99 -5.81 -11.37 1.29
N GLU A 100 -6.12 -11.07 2.53
CA GLU A 100 -7.30 -10.26 2.86
C GLU A 100 -7.19 -8.84 2.28
N LEU A 101 -6.02 -8.23 2.40
CA LEU A 101 -5.76 -6.92 1.81
C LEU A 101 -5.93 -6.96 0.29
N THR A 102 -5.33 -7.96 -0.35
CA THR A 102 -5.39 -8.11 -1.82
C THR A 102 -6.84 -8.26 -2.30
N LEU A 103 -7.61 -9.10 -1.61
CA LEU A 103 -9.02 -9.29 -1.94
C LEU A 103 -9.81 -7.99 -1.79
N ALA A 104 -9.58 -7.28 -0.69
CA ALA A 104 -10.28 -6.02 -0.43
C ALA A 104 -9.92 -4.96 -1.47
N MET A 105 -8.64 -4.88 -1.84
CA MET A 105 -8.18 -3.93 -2.87
C MET A 105 -8.80 -4.25 -4.22
N ASN A 106 -8.78 -5.52 -4.63
CA ASN A 106 -9.36 -5.93 -5.91
C ASN A 106 -10.85 -5.66 -5.97
N LYS A 107 -11.56 -5.89 -4.87
CA LYS A 107 -12.98 -5.62 -4.79
C LYS A 107 -13.27 -4.13 -4.93
N GLU A 108 -12.49 -3.31 -4.25
CA GLU A 108 -12.61 -1.85 -4.34
C GLU A 108 -12.36 -1.38 -5.77
N MET A 109 -11.32 -1.89 -6.42
CA MET A 109 -11.00 -1.53 -7.81
C MET A 109 -12.11 -1.93 -8.77
N ASN A 110 -12.74 -3.07 -8.56
CA ASN A 110 -13.87 -3.51 -9.39
C ASN A 110 -15.07 -2.57 -9.27
N LEU A 111 -15.32 -2.03 -8.09
CA LEU A 111 -16.42 -1.09 -7.86
C LEU A 111 -16.17 0.26 -8.55
N LEU A 112 -14.93 0.58 -8.84
CA LEU A 112 -14.55 1.85 -9.46
C LEU A 112 -14.45 1.79 -10.98
N LYS A 113 -14.58 0.61 -11.55
CA LYS A 113 -14.51 0.45 -13.02
C LYS A 113 -15.79 0.84 -13.70
#